data_b33a1ec8f3c39258ad9da39597be07c7
#
_entry.id   b33a1ec8f3c39258ad9da39597be07c7
#
_cell.length_a   1.000
_cell.length_b   1.000
_cell.length_c   1.000
_cell.angle_alpha   90.00
_cell.angle_beta   90.00
_cell.angle_gamma   90.00
#
_symmetry.space_group_name_H-M   'P 1'
#
loop_
_entity.id
_entity.type
_entity.pdbx_description
1 polymer ?
#
loop_
_entity_poly.entity_id
_entity_poly.type
_entity_poly.pdbx_seq_one_letter_code
_entity_poly.pdbx_strand_id
1 'polypeptide(L)'
;MTIAYFRVSTGKQHLENQKEEIEKFAARKNLTINRWVTEVVSGKKKEHDRKLGRLLKSLKKGDILIVTELSRLSRTLLDIMSILHRCLEMNITVYSTKDGYAFDNSINSKVLAFAFALVAEIEHNLISMRTKEALAHRKSEGVRLGRPPGKGKQNVLLDNREEISHLLEEGMSVSAVCRIYHVSRETFYAVNRKYQLF
;
A
#
# COMPACT_ATOMS: atom_id res chain seq x y z
N MET A 1 13.02 20.74 13.81
CA MET A 1 13.90 20.36 12.68
C MET A 1 13.12 20.45 11.39
N THR A 2 13.73 20.92 10.29
CA THR A 2 13.04 20.99 8.97
C THR A 2 13.58 19.90 8.05
N ILE A 3 12.69 19.07 7.55
CA ILE A 3 13.03 17.92 6.69
C ILE A 3 12.35 18.07 5.35
N ALA A 4 13.12 17.95 4.27
CA ALA A 4 12.61 17.87 2.91
C ALA A 4 12.53 16.41 2.45
N TYR A 5 11.37 16.01 1.93
CA TYR A 5 11.15 14.67 1.41
C TYR A 5 10.82 14.69 -0.07
N PHE A 6 11.52 13.84 -0.82
CA PHE A 6 11.30 13.64 -2.26
C PHE A 6 10.96 12.20 -2.58
N ARG A 7 10.09 12.02 -3.54
CA ARG A 7 9.83 10.73 -4.14
C ARG A 7 9.88 10.83 -5.66
N VAL A 8 10.77 10.04 -6.26
CA VAL A 8 10.90 9.94 -7.72
C VAL A 8 10.72 8.48 -8.15
N SER A 9 10.17 8.27 -9.33
CA SER A 9 10.05 6.93 -9.94
C SER A 9 11.30 6.54 -10.70
N THR A 10 11.90 7.48 -11.42
CA THR A 10 13.15 7.37 -12.19
C THR A 10 13.62 8.78 -12.60
N GLY A 11 14.94 8.98 -12.70
CA GLY A 11 15.53 10.19 -13.32
C GLY A 11 16.12 11.22 -12.34
N LYS A 12 17.40 11.56 -12.55
CA LYS A 12 18.12 12.57 -11.75
C LYS A 12 17.55 13.97 -11.93
N GLN A 13 17.13 14.33 -13.14
CA GLN A 13 16.67 15.67 -13.49
C GLN A 13 15.38 16.10 -12.74
N HIS A 14 14.47 15.16 -12.50
CA HIS A 14 13.28 15.44 -11.70
C HIS A 14 13.58 15.68 -10.21
N LEU A 15 14.70 15.18 -9.73
CA LEU A 15 15.12 15.34 -8.35
C LEU A 15 15.71 16.75 -8.11
N GLU A 16 16.52 17.23 -9.04
CA GLU A 16 17.12 18.57 -8.98
C GLU A 16 16.05 19.66 -9.00
N ASN A 17 15.05 19.55 -9.89
CA ASN A 17 13.94 20.49 -9.95
C ASN A 17 13.13 20.54 -8.64
N GLN A 18 12.87 19.38 -8.03
CA GLN A 18 12.17 19.31 -6.74
C GLN A 18 12.99 19.95 -5.62
N LYS A 19 14.30 19.74 -5.65
CA LYS A 19 15.22 20.30 -4.65
C LYS A 19 15.22 21.82 -4.74
N GLU A 20 15.41 22.38 -5.93
CA GLU A 20 15.40 23.82 -6.17
C GLU A 20 14.08 24.47 -5.73
N GLU A 21 12.96 23.84 -6.03
CA GLU A 21 11.63 24.31 -5.61
C GLU A 21 11.52 24.41 -4.08
N ILE A 22 11.94 23.38 -3.37
CA ILE A 22 11.91 23.36 -1.89
C ILE A 22 12.90 24.39 -1.31
N GLU A 23 14.08 24.55 -1.89
CA GLU A 23 15.06 25.54 -1.47
C GLU A 23 14.52 26.97 -1.62
N LYS A 24 13.89 27.28 -2.75
CA LYS A 24 13.21 28.56 -2.97
C LYS A 24 12.08 28.81 -1.98
N PHE A 25 11.30 27.78 -1.69
CA PHE A 25 10.23 27.85 -0.68
C PHE A 25 10.78 28.08 0.72
N ALA A 26 11.79 27.32 1.13
CA ALA A 26 12.42 27.43 2.43
C ALA A 26 13.03 28.84 2.65
N ALA A 27 13.72 29.36 1.63
CA ALA A 27 14.25 30.71 1.66
C ALA A 27 13.17 31.77 1.88
N ARG A 28 12.04 31.69 1.15
CA ARG A 28 10.89 32.61 1.32
C ARG A 28 10.27 32.56 2.72
N LYS A 29 10.35 31.40 3.38
CA LYS A 29 9.80 31.18 4.73
C LYS A 29 10.84 31.34 5.84
N ASN A 30 12.07 31.74 5.51
CA ASN A 30 13.21 31.80 6.46
C ASN A 30 13.43 30.47 7.20
N LEU A 31 13.26 29.33 6.48
CA LEU A 31 13.45 27.99 7.02
C LEU A 31 14.81 27.43 6.59
N THR A 32 15.56 26.84 7.52
CA THR A 32 16.80 26.11 7.21
C THR A 32 16.49 24.62 7.13
N ILE A 33 16.80 23.98 5.98
CA ILE A 33 16.59 22.56 5.80
C ILE A 33 17.71 21.79 6.48
N ASN A 34 17.37 21.03 7.51
CA ASN A 34 18.33 20.25 8.28
C ASN A 34 18.59 18.86 7.68
N ARG A 35 17.62 18.29 6.97
CA ARG A 35 17.72 16.93 6.43
C ARG A 35 16.96 16.78 5.11
N TRP A 36 17.62 16.10 4.17
CA TRP A 36 17.06 15.71 2.89
C TRP A 36 16.81 14.21 2.86
N VAL A 37 15.60 13.79 2.51
CA VAL A 37 15.23 12.38 2.40
C VAL A 37 14.73 12.10 1.00
N THR A 38 15.53 11.35 0.23
CA THR A 38 15.19 10.95 -1.15
C THR A 38 14.78 9.49 -1.19
N GLU A 39 13.69 9.22 -1.89
CA GLU A 39 13.19 7.88 -2.10
C GLU A 39 12.92 7.63 -3.59
N VAL A 40 13.54 6.57 -4.13
CA VAL A 40 13.32 6.13 -5.52
C VAL A 40 12.44 4.89 -5.47
N VAL A 41 11.13 5.06 -5.56
CA VAL A 41 10.17 3.96 -5.51
C VAL A 41 8.87 4.29 -6.24
N SER A 42 8.19 3.24 -6.70
CA SER A 42 6.81 3.35 -7.16
C SER A 42 5.87 3.77 -6.02
N GLY A 43 4.97 4.70 -6.26
CA GLY A 43 3.96 5.12 -5.28
C GLY A 43 2.94 4.03 -4.89
N LYS A 44 3.02 2.83 -5.49
CA LYS A 44 2.16 1.69 -5.14
C LYS A 44 2.58 1.00 -3.82
N LYS A 45 3.83 1.18 -3.37
CA LYS A 45 4.28 0.63 -2.07
C LYS A 45 3.65 1.40 -0.92
N LYS A 46 3.17 0.69 0.09
CA LYS A 46 2.61 1.30 1.30
C LYS A 46 3.67 2.12 2.05
N GLU A 47 3.22 3.14 2.78
CA GLU A 47 4.08 4.10 3.50
C GLU A 47 5.06 3.41 4.45
N HIS A 48 4.60 2.41 5.23
CA HIS A 48 5.41 1.75 6.26
C HIS A 48 6.58 0.94 5.70
N ASP A 49 6.49 0.49 4.44
CA ASP A 49 7.55 -0.24 3.74
C ASP A 49 8.59 0.69 3.09
N ARG A 50 8.41 1.98 3.24
CA ARG A 50 9.17 3.03 2.57
C ARG A 50 10.05 3.80 3.56
N LYS A 51 11.01 4.58 3.00
CA LYS A 51 11.78 5.56 3.78
C LYS A 51 10.87 6.59 4.45
N LEU A 52 9.73 6.93 3.82
CA LEU A 52 8.71 7.81 4.37
C LEU A 52 8.21 7.30 5.73
N GLY A 53 7.85 6.03 5.84
CA GLY A 53 7.35 5.47 7.10
C GLY A 53 8.36 5.55 8.23
N ARG A 54 9.66 5.31 7.93
CA ARG A 54 10.75 5.50 8.90
C ARG A 54 10.96 6.96 9.26
N LEU A 55 10.85 7.86 8.28
CA LEU A 55 10.90 9.29 8.50
C LEU A 55 9.79 9.74 9.45
N LEU A 56 8.53 9.41 9.14
CA LEU A 56 7.37 9.79 9.94
C LEU A 56 7.44 9.29 11.40
N LYS A 57 8.06 8.12 11.62
CA LYS A 57 8.32 7.61 12.98
C LYS A 57 9.42 8.38 13.72
N SER A 58 10.34 9.01 13.00
CA SER A 58 11.45 9.77 13.57
C SER A 58 11.15 11.24 13.84
N LEU A 59 10.04 11.76 13.28
CA LEU A 59 9.60 13.15 13.48
C LEU A 59 9.16 13.40 14.92
N LYS A 60 9.42 14.58 15.40
CA LYS A 60 9.06 15.04 16.75
C LYS A 60 8.14 16.25 16.69
N LYS A 61 7.48 16.54 17.79
CA LYS A 61 6.66 17.75 17.96
C LYS A 61 7.46 19.01 17.58
N GLY A 62 6.88 19.85 16.74
CA GLY A 62 7.48 21.08 16.24
C GLY A 62 8.40 20.88 15.03
N ASP A 63 8.57 19.66 14.51
CA ASP A 63 9.28 19.43 13.27
C ASP A 63 8.45 19.94 12.08
N ILE A 64 9.15 20.22 10.98
CA ILE A 64 8.55 20.66 9.71
C ILE A 64 8.90 19.66 8.63
N LEU A 65 7.90 19.16 7.92
CA LEU A 65 8.04 18.32 6.75
C LEU A 65 7.69 19.12 5.50
N ILE A 66 8.60 19.19 4.52
CA ILE A 66 8.38 19.89 3.25
C ILE A 66 8.37 18.86 2.12
N VAL A 67 7.34 18.91 1.29
CA VAL A 67 7.21 18.15 0.04
C VAL A 67 6.88 19.08 -1.10
N THR A 68 7.17 18.68 -2.33
CA THR A 68 6.77 19.50 -3.51
C THR A 68 5.26 19.42 -3.76
N GLU A 69 4.69 18.23 -3.64
CA GLU A 69 3.28 17.91 -3.88
C GLU A 69 2.82 16.85 -2.89
N LEU A 70 1.57 16.87 -2.47
CA LEU A 70 1.00 15.84 -1.59
C LEU A 70 1.06 14.43 -2.22
N SER A 71 1.03 14.35 -3.55
CA SER A 71 1.21 13.12 -4.31
C SER A 71 2.56 12.40 -4.05
N ARG A 72 3.56 13.11 -3.48
CA ARG A 72 4.84 12.51 -3.07
C ARG A 72 4.70 11.67 -1.81
N LEU A 73 3.77 12.02 -0.94
CA LEU A 73 3.47 11.24 0.27
C LEU A 73 2.81 9.89 -0.09
N SER A 74 1.71 9.92 -0.82
CA SER A 74 1.04 8.71 -1.33
C SER A 74 0.31 8.98 -2.65
N ARG A 75 -0.23 7.93 -3.28
CA ARG A 75 -1.08 8.00 -4.48
C ARG A 75 -2.56 8.01 -4.15
N THR A 76 -2.93 7.53 -3.00
CA THR A 76 -4.34 7.53 -2.57
C THR A 76 -4.57 8.70 -1.64
N LEU A 77 -5.69 9.37 -1.81
CA LEU A 77 -6.06 10.50 -0.96
C LEU A 77 -6.24 10.07 0.50
N LEU A 78 -6.77 8.87 0.74
CA LEU A 78 -6.92 8.30 2.08
C LEU A 78 -5.58 8.15 2.81
N ASP A 79 -4.54 7.64 2.14
CA ASP A 79 -3.21 7.52 2.76
C ASP A 79 -2.61 8.90 3.05
N ILE A 80 -2.78 9.86 2.12
CA ILE A 80 -2.31 11.24 2.32
C ILE A 80 -2.98 11.83 3.56
N MET A 81 -4.30 11.68 3.68
CA MET A 81 -5.04 12.18 4.83
C MET A 81 -4.61 11.52 6.14
N SER A 82 -4.38 10.22 6.14
CA SER A 82 -3.86 9.50 7.32
C SER A 82 -2.49 10.04 7.75
N ILE A 83 -1.61 10.34 6.79
CA ILE A 83 -0.29 10.93 7.07
C ILE A 83 -0.43 12.34 7.63
N LEU A 84 -1.25 13.19 7.00
CA LEU A 84 -1.47 14.57 7.43
C LEU A 84 -2.11 14.62 8.82
N HIS A 85 -3.13 13.81 9.06
CA HIS A 85 -3.79 13.70 10.37
C HIS A 85 -2.79 13.37 11.47
N ARG A 86 -1.96 12.34 11.25
CA ARG A 86 -0.91 11.95 12.19
C ARG A 86 0.10 13.07 12.42
N CYS A 87 0.49 13.81 11.38
CA CYS A 87 1.38 14.95 11.52
C CYS A 87 0.74 16.06 12.37
N LEU A 88 -0.53 16.36 12.15
CA LEU A 88 -1.27 17.36 12.92
C LEU A 88 -1.40 16.97 14.40
N GLU A 89 -1.73 15.70 14.71
CA GLU A 89 -1.79 15.17 16.08
C GLU A 89 -0.45 15.31 16.80
N MET A 90 0.65 15.09 16.09
CA MET A 90 2.02 15.24 16.62
C MET A 90 2.51 16.70 16.62
N ASN A 91 1.68 17.67 16.21
CA ASN A 91 2.07 19.08 16.02
C ASN A 91 3.27 19.23 15.07
N ILE A 92 3.31 18.47 13.99
CA ILE A 92 4.26 18.56 12.89
C ILE A 92 3.61 19.39 11.79
N THR A 93 4.29 20.42 11.31
CA THR A 93 3.81 21.23 10.19
C THR A 93 4.21 20.57 8.87
N VAL A 94 3.26 20.42 7.95
CA VAL A 94 3.54 19.89 6.60
C VAL A 94 3.30 20.97 5.55
N TYR A 95 4.31 21.25 4.74
CA TYR A 95 4.20 22.17 3.60
C TYR A 95 4.23 21.40 2.27
N SER A 96 3.31 21.74 1.37
CA SER A 96 3.33 21.35 -0.03
C SER A 96 3.62 22.57 -0.89
N THR A 97 4.80 22.62 -1.54
CA THR A 97 5.30 23.86 -2.15
C THR A 97 4.55 24.25 -3.42
N LYS A 98 4.21 23.26 -4.27
CA LYS A 98 3.47 23.48 -5.51
C LYS A 98 1.98 23.61 -5.29
N ASP A 99 1.41 22.78 -4.42
CA ASP A 99 -0.01 22.84 -4.13
C ASP A 99 -0.37 24.07 -3.29
N GLY A 100 0.64 24.75 -2.70
CA GLY A 100 0.46 25.94 -1.88
C GLY A 100 -0.17 25.67 -0.51
N TYR A 101 -0.26 24.41 -0.09
CA TYR A 101 -0.86 24.05 1.18
C TYR A 101 0.12 24.12 2.35
N ALA A 102 -0.39 24.59 3.48
CA ALA A 102 0.27 24.51 4.77
C ALA A 102 -0.67 23.78 5.73
N PHE A 103 -0.22 22.65 6.26
CA PHE A 103 -0.96 21.90 7.29
C PHE A 103 -0.21 22.06 8.62
N ASP A 104 -0.65 23.02 9.37
CA ASP A 104 -0.19 23.34 10.72
C ASP A 104 -1.31 23.09 11.75
N ASN A 105 -1.12 23.48 12.99
CA ASN A 105 -2.15 23.30 14.02
C ASN A 105 -3.25 24.37 14.02
N SER A 106 -3.33 25.22 12.98
CA SER A 106 -4.39 26.22 12.82
C SER A 106 -5.75 25.59 12.57
N ILE A 107 -6.81 26.34 12.89
CA ILE A 107 -8.19 25.91 12.60
C ILE A 107 -8.37 25.72 11.08
N ASN A 108 -7.83 26.62 10.27
CA ASN A 108 -7.92 26.53 8.80
C ASN A 108 -7.31 25.25 8.26
N SER A 109 -6.13 24.85 8.77
CA SER A 109 -5.47 23.59 8.37
C SER A 109 -6.29 22.37 8.78
N LYS A 110 -6.89 22.39 9.95
CA LYS A 110 -7.79 21.31 10.42
C LYS A 110 -9.04 21.19 9.56
N VAL A 111 -9.67 22.31 9.21
CA VAL A 111 -10.84 22.34 8.31
C VAL A 111 -10.47 21.82 6.93
N LEU A 112 -9.32 22.24 6.40
CA LEU A 112 -8.83 21.78 5.10
C LEU A 112 -8.55 20.26 5.11
N ALA A 113 -7.88 19.76 6.14
CA ALA A 113 -7.63 18.33 6.29
C ALA A 113 -8.93 17.52 6.39
N PHE A 114 -9.91 18.03 7.13
CA PHE A 114 -11.23 17.41 7.22
C PHE A 114 -11.96 17.40 5.86
N ALA A 115 -11.94 18.50 5.11
CA ALA A 115 -12.55 18.58 3.78
C ALA A 115 -11.93 17.56 2.81
N PHE A 116 -10.60 17.42 2.80
CA PHE A 116 -9.92 16.41 2.00
C PHE A 116 -10.27 14.99 2.44
N ALA A 117 -10.37 14.73 3.75
CA ALA A 117 -10.76 13.42 4.25
C ALA A 117 -12.18 13.03 3.78
N LEU A 118 -13.11 13.98 3.79
CA LEU A 118 -14.47 13.78 3.30
C LEU A 118 -14.49 13.47 1.79
N VAL A 119 -13.72 14.22 0.99
CA VAL A 119 -13.58 13.96 -0.46
C VAL A 119 -13.01 12.56 -0.71
N ALA A 120 -11.99 12.15 0.07
CA ALA A 120 -11.41 10.82 -0.04
C ALA A 120 -12.41 9.69 0.26
N GLU A 121 -13.25 9.88 1.26
CA GLU A 121 -14.31 8.94 1.63
C GLU A 121 -15.39 8.86 0.53
N ILE A 122 -15.78 9.99 -0.03
CA ILE A 122 -16.74 10.04 -1.15
C ILE A 122 -16.17 9.31 -2.38
N GLU A 123 -14.93 9.57 -2.77
CA GLU A 123 -14.27 8.87 -3.87
C GLU A 123 -14.22 7.35 -3.66
N HIS A 124 -13.85 6.92 -2.47
CA HIS A 124 -13.83 5.49 -2.11
C HIS A 124 -15.22 4.85 -2.24
N ASN A 125 -16.25 5.52 -1.75
CA ASN A 125 -17.63 5.05 -1.82
C ASN A 125 -18.12 4.97 -3.28
N LEU A 126 -17.83 5.97 -4.10
CA LEU A 126 -18.17 5.97 -5.52
C LEU A 126 -17.49 4.83 -6.29
N ILE A 127 -16.21 4.57 -6.03
CA ILE A 127 -15.48 3.44 -6.62
C ILE A 127 -16.12 2.12 -6.20
N SER A 128 -16.47 1.98 -4.91
CA SER A 128 -17.13 0.79 -4.39
C SER A 128 -18.49 0.54 -5.06
N MET A 129 -19.31 1.59 -5.20
CA MET A 129 -20.61 1.51 -5.88
C MET A 129 -20.44 1.08 -7.34
N ARG A 130 -19.60 1.76 -8.11
CA ARG A 130 -19.33 1.42 -9.51
C ARG A 130 -18.84 -0.03 -9.67
N THR A 131 -17.99 -0.49 -8.75
CA THR A 131 -17.50 -1.87 -8.77
C THR A 131 -18.61 -2.87 -8.50
N LYS A 132 -19.48 -2.59 -7.52
CA LYS A 132 -20.66 -3.44 -7.22
C LYS A 132 -21.62 -3.51 -8.42
N GLU A 133 -21.91 -2.37 -9.02
CA GLU A 133 -22.77 -2.29 -10.22
C GLU A 133 -22.18 -3.08 -11.39
N ALA A 134 -20.88 -2.89 -11.70
CA ALA A 134 -20.19 -3.61 -12.74
C ALA A 134 -20.18 -5.14 -12.50
N LEU A 135 -19.97 -5.56 -11.24
CA LEU A 135 -20.03 -6.99 -10.88
C LEU A 135 -21.45 -7.55 -10.97
N ALA A 136 -22.47 -6.77 -10.56
CA ALA A 136 -23.87 -7.16 -10.69
C ALA A 136 -24.28 -7.32 -12.16
N HIS A 137 -23.87 -6.39 -13.01
CA HIS A 137 -24.10 -6.48 -14.46
C HIS A 137 -23.43 -7.72 -15.07
N ARG A 138 -22.15 -7.98 -14.75
CA ARG A 138 -21.45 -9.20 -15.20
C ARG A 138 -22.14 -10.48 -14.73
N LYS A 139 -22.66 -10.48 -13.50
CA LYS A 139 -23.42 -11.61 -12.95
C LYS A 139 -24.74 -11.82 -13.71
N SER A 140 -25.46 -10.76 -14.10
CA SER A 140 -26.71 -10.84 -14.89
C SER A 140 -26.45 -11.34 -16.31
N GLU A 141 -25.27 -11.10 -16.88
CA GLU A 141 -24.80 -11.65 -18.15
C GLU A 141 -24.40 -13.15 -18.06
N GLY A 142 -24.57 -13.80 -16.90
CA GLY A 142 -24.19 -15.19 -16.67
C GLY A 142 -22.69 -15.41 -16.45
N VAL A 143 -21.88 -14.35 -16.35
CA VAL A 143 -20.44 -14.47 -16.11
C VAL A 143 -20.20 -14.93 -14.68
N ARG A 144 -19.55 -16.07 -14.50
CA ARG A 144 -19.16 -16.56 -13.18
C ARG A 144 -18.04 -15.68 -12.61
N LEU A 145 -18.36 -15.01 -11.51
CA LEU A 145 -17.40 -14.16 -10.79
C LEU A 145 -16.54 -14.98 -9.83
N GLY A 146 -15.33 -14.51 -9.58
CA GLY A 146 -14.39 -15.13 -8.66
C GLY A 146 -13.30 -15.92 -9.38
N ARG A 147 -12.54 -16.71 -8.59
CA ARG A 147 -11.48 -17.55 -9.15
C ARG A 147 -12.11 -18.60 -10.09
N PRO A 148 -11.66 -18.71 -11.33
CA PRO A 148 -12.13 -19.77 -12.23
C PRO A 148 -11.97 -21.13 -11.55
N PRO A 149 -12.94 -22.07 -11.74
CA PRO A 149 -12.73 -23.43 -11.34
C PRO A 149 -11.58 -23.98 -12.18
N GLY A 150 -10.44 -24.08 -11.61
CA GLY A 150 -9.23 -24.47 -12.32
C GLY A 150 -8.42 -25.45 -11.48
N LYS A 151 -7.38 -25.97 -12.08
CA LYS A 151 -6.41 -26.87 -11.44
C LYS A 151 -5.84 -26.22 -10.17
N GLY A 152 -6.56 -26.37 -9.04
CA GLY A 152 -6.04 -26.00 -7.72
C GLY A 152 -5.03 -27.02 -7.26
N LYS A 153 -4.27 -26.69 -6.22
CA LYS A 153 -3.34 -27.63 -5.56
C LYS A 153 -4.03 -28.96 -5.12
N GLN A 154 -5.37 -28.94 -4.97
CA GLN A 154 -6.17 -30.12 -4.71
C GLN A 154 -6.17 -31.11 -5.89
N ASN A 155 -6.21 -30.61 -7.14
CA ASN A 155 -6.22 -31.46 -8.32
C ASN A 155 -4.88 -32.16 -8.53
N VAL A 156 -3.76 -31.57 -8.07
CA VAL A 156 -2.45 -32.25 -8.12
C VAL A 156 -2.49 -33.55 -7.31
N LEU A 157 -3.16 -33.56 -6.16
CA LEU A 157 -3.32 -34.76 -5.33
C LEU A 157 -4.30 -35.78 -5.97
N LEU A 158 -5.34 -35.27 -6.64
CA LEU A 158 -6.32 -36.13 -7.32
C LEU A 158 -5.74 -36.77 -8.59
N ASP A 159 -5.01 -35.97 -9.37
CA ASP A 159 -4.39 -36.40 -10.64
C ASP A 159 -3.27 -37.44 -10.41
N ASN A 160 -2.58 -37.40 -9.25
CA ASN A 160 -1.47 -38.29 -8.89
C ASN A 160 -1.84 -39.26 -7.74
N ARG A 161 -3.11 -39.57 -7.61
CA ARG A 161 -3.63 -40.36 -6.50
C ARG A 161 -2.95 -41.73 -6.35
N GLU A 162 -2.79 -42.46 -7.45
CA GLU A 162 -2.23 -43.83 -7.45
C GLU A 162 -0.75 -43.81 -7.02
N GLU A 163 0.03 -42.87 -7.55
CA GLU A 163 1.45 -42.70 -7.21
C GLU A 163 1.62 -42.27 -5.75
N ILE A 164 0.77 -41.40 -5.24
CA ILE A 164 0.80 -40.96 -3.84
C ILE A 164 0.44 -42.11 -2.89
N SER A 165 -0.56 -42.93 -3.26
CA SER A 165 -0.90 -44.13 -2.46
C SER A 165 0.27 -45.10 -2.38
N HIS A 166 0.93 -45.38 -3.50
CA HIS A 166 2.11 -46.24 -3.53
C HIS A 166 3.26 -45.72 -2.64
N LEU A 167 3.55 -44.40 -2.74
CA LEU A 167 4.59 -43.75 -1.90
C LEU A 167 4.27 -43.85 -0.38
N LEU A 168 3.00 -43.75 -0.03
CA LEU A 168 2.57 -43.90 1.37
C LEU A 168 2.65 -45.34 1.85
N GLU A 169 2.30 -46.33 1.00
CA GLU A 169 2.43 -47.78 1.30
C GLU A 169 3.90 -48.20 1.45
N GLU A 170 4.81 -47.58 0.70
CA GLU A 170 6.26 -47.75 0.84
C GLU A 170 6.83 -47.11 2.12
N GLY A 171 5.98 -46.50 2.95
CA GLY A 171 6.36 -45.91 4.23
C GLY A 171 6.82 -44.45 4.15
N MET A 172 6.62 -43.77 3.02
CA MET A 172 6.94 -42.35 2.91
C MET A 172 6.01 -41.51 3.79
N SER A 173 6.56 -40.57 4.53
CA SER A 173 5.75 -39.71 5.40
C SER A 173 4.91 -38.72 4.57
N VAL A 174 3.69 -38.40 5.05
CA VAL A 174 2.82 -37.37 4.45
C VAL A 174 3.57 -36.05 4.24
N SER A 175 4.48 -35.69 5.14
CA SER A 175 5.28 -34.50 5.04
C SER A 175 6.27 -34.54 3.85
N ALA A 176 6.79 -35.70 3.51
CA ALA A 176 7.67 -35.90 2.35
C ALA A 176 6.87 -35.83 1.05
N VAL A 177 5.73 -36.53 0.99
CA VAL A 177 4.78 -36.48 -0.13
C VAL A 177 4.35 -35.01 -0.40
N CYS A 178 3.95 -34.29 0.63
CA CYS A 178 3.56 -32.87 0.48
C CYS A 178 4.67 -31.98 -0.11
N ARG A 179 5.94 -32.28 0.18
CA ARG A 179 7.09 -31.56 -0.40
C ARG A 179 7.28 -31.89 -1.87
N ILE A 180 7.17 -33.15 -2.25
CA ILE A 180 7.32 -33.60 -3.65
C ILE A 180 6.26 -32.92 -4.53
N TYR A 181 4.99 -32.91 -4.10
CA TYR A 181 3.88 -32.36 -4.86
C TYR A 181 3.62 -30.87 -4.61
N HIS A 182 4.49 -30.17 -3.85
CA HIS A 182 4.37 -28.75 -3.52
C HIS A 182 3.02 -28.34 -2.95
N VAL A 183 2.43 -29.20 -2.10
CA VAL A 183 1.16 -28.93 -1.41
C VAL A 183 1.40 -28.77 0.09
N SER A 184 0.51 -28.02 0.78
CA SER A 184 0.55 -27.97 2.23
C SER A 184 -0.05 -29.24 2.85
N ARG A 185 0.41 -29.64 4.04
CA ARG A 185 -0.19 -30.73 4.80
C ARG A 185 -1.68 -30.53 5.07
N GLU A 186 -2.06 -29.28 5.31
CA GLU A 186 -3.46 -28.91 5.51
C GLU A 186 -4.29 -29.21 4.25
N THR A 187 -3.78 -28.86 3.05
CA THR A 187 -4.41 -29.21 1.77
C THR A 187 -4.50 -30.72 1.59
N PHE A 188 -3.45 -31.46 1.92
CA PHE A 188 -3.42 -32.93 1.83
C PHE A 188 -4.53 -33.56 2.69
N TYR A 189 -4.57 -33.21 3.99
CA TYR A 189 -5.58 -33.76 4.90
C TYR A 189 -7.01 -33.31 4.55
N ALA A 190 -7.19 -32.06 4.04
CA ALA A 190 -8.51 -31.61 3.60
C ALA A 190 -9.01 -32.40 2.39
N VAL A 191 -8.13 -32.70 1.41
CA VAL A 191 -8.45 -33.51 0.25
C VAL A 191 -8.73 -34.97 0.68
N ASN A 192 -7.86 -35.54 1.50
CA ASN A 192 -8.07 -36.91 1.99
C ASN A 192 -9.38 -37.06 2.76
N ARG A 193 -9.72 -36.14 3.66
CA ARG A 193 -11.01 -36.12 4.37
C ARG A 193 -12.21 -36.04 3.45
N LYS A 194 -12.08 -35.27 2.35
CA LYS A 194 -13.20 -35.05 1.40
C LYS A 194 -13.39 -36.18 0.42
N TYR A 195 -12.32 -36.82 -0.02
CA TYR A 195 -12.34 -37.81 -1.10
C TYR A 195 -11.94 -39.21 -0.68
N GLN A 196 -11.50 -39.38 0.56
CA GLN A 196 -11.04 -40.66 1.14
C GLN A 196 -10.04 -41.39 0.22
N LEU A 197 -8.98 -40.69 -0.16
CA LEU A 197 -8.06 -41.12 -1.21
C LEU A 197 -6.92 -42.04 -0.68
N PHE A 198 -6.53 -41.86 0.59
CA PHE A 198 -5.35 -42.46 1.17
C PHE A 198 -5.65 -42.99 2.58
#